data_d5b7dbe1016c67a290983e94496c7320
#
_entry.id   d5b7dbe1016c67a290983e94496c7320
#
_cell.length_a   1.000
_cell.length_b   1.000
_cell.length_c   1.000
_cell.angle_alpha   90.00
_cell.angle_beta   90.00
_cell.angle_gamma   90.00
#
_symmetry.space_group_name_H-M   'P 1'
#
loop_
_entity.id
_entity.type
_entity.pdbx_description
1 polymer ?
#
loop_
_entity_poly.entity_id
_entity_poly.type
_entity_poly.pdbx_seq_one_letter_code
_entity_poly.pdbx_strand_id
1 'polypeptide(L)'
;NPNAINIIMDPGLAFGTGYHATTRLCIDWLTEQPLQDKVVIDYGCGSGILGIAALLLGAKQVYAVDIDPQAVLATHQNAERNKVANQLQAFLPEQFSDYCKQQAILPVDLITANILAKPLMSLAPYFATLLKSQGSIVLAGLIENQVEDVKAAYQPYFEMDGEFTFSAQEDRHWHRLSGFRRD
;
A
#
# COMPACT_ATOMS: atom_id res chain seq x y z
N ASN A 1 7.63 23.84 6.22
CA ASN A 1 6.66 24.09 5.14
C ASN A 1 5.26 24.07 5.76
N PRO A 2 4.48 25.17 5.74
CA PRO A 2 3.14 25.24 6.33
C PRO A 2 2.13 24.29 5.64
N ASN A 3 2.45 23.76 4.46
CA ASN A 3 1.63 22.81 3.70
C ASN A 3 2.19 21.39 3.80
N ALA A 4 3.15 21.11 4.66
CA ALA A 4 3.67 19.76 4.83
C ALA A 4 2.65 18.88 5.56
N ILE A 5 2.35 17.72 5.00
CA ILE A 5 1.61 16.67 5.69
C ILE A 5 2.55 15.99 6.66
N ASN A 6 2.22 16.04 7.94
CA ASN A 6 2.98 15.38 8.99
C ASN A 6 2.28 14.09 9.40
N ILE A 7 2.99 12.98 9.36
CA ILE A 7 2.51 11.68 9.83
C ILE A 7 3.17 11.38 11.17
N ILE A 8 2.37 11.19 12.21
CA ILE A 8 2.83 10.85 13.55
C ILE A 8 2.83 9.33 13.69
N MET A 9 4.01 8.73 13.84
CA MET A 9 4.17 7.29 13.97
C MET A 9 4.75 6.93 15.32
N ASP A 10 4.23 5.85 15.91
CA ASP A 10 4.89 5.22 17.04
C ASP A 10 6.09 4.41 16.52
N PRO A 11 7.29 4.64 17.03
CA PRO A 11 8.47 3.85 16.67
C PRO A 11 8.46 2.43 17.22
N GLY A 12 7.35 1.97 17.82
CA GLY A 12 7.20 0.68 18.49
C GLY A 12 7.25 -0.54 17.56
N LEU A 13 6.47 -1.53 17.83
CA LEU A 13 6.63 -2.94 17.46
C LEU A 13 6.37 -3.32 15.99
N ALA A 14 5.92 -2.42 15.12
CA ALA A 14 5.58 -2.76 13.73
C ALA A 14 6.61 -2.21 12.74
N PHE A 15 6.86 -2.96 11.65
CA PHE A 15 7.63 -2.51 10.50
C PHE A 15 6.98 -1.27 9.85
N GLY A 16 7.80 -0.37 9.29
CA GLY A 16 7.30 0.79 8.55
C GLY A 16 7.28 2.08 9.35
N THR A 17 8.43 2.46 9.93
CA THR A 17 8.61 3.76 10.64
C THR A 17 8.65 4.96 9.70
N GLY A 18 8.58 4.75 8.37
CA GLY A 18 8.70 5.80 7.37
C GLY A 18 10.12 6.13 6.93
N TYR A 19 11.12 5.62 7.63
CA TYR A 19 12.53 5.87 7.30
C TYR A 19 13.08 4.94 6.22
N HIS A 20 12.40 3.82 5.94
CA HIS A 20 12.86 2.89 4.92
C HIS A 20 12.63 3.46 3.52
N ALA A 21 13.62 3.27 2.64
CA ALA A 21 13.60 3.77 1.27
C ALA A 21 12.33 3.35 0.49
N THR A 22 11.85 2.12 0.67
CA THR A 22 10.67 1.60 -0.01
C THR A 22 9.38 2.31 0.41
N THR A 23 9.25 2.65 1.69
CA THR A 23 8.12 3.45 2.20
C THR A 23 8.09 4.83 1.54
N ARG A 24 9.25 5.47 1.46
CA ARG A 24 9.38 6.78 0.80
C ARG A 24 8.98 6.72 -0.67
N LEU A 25 9.45 5.71 -1.41
CA LEU A 25 9.06 5.51 -2.81
C LEU A 25 7.54 5.41 -3.01
N CYS A 26 6.84 4.72 -2.10
CA CYS A 26 5.38 4.63 -2.14
C CYS A 26 4.70 5.95 -1.79
N ILE A 27 5.19 6.67 -0.77
CA ILE A 27 4.63 7.97 -0.38
C ILE A 27 4.82 8.99 -1.51
N ASP A 28 6.01 9.07 -2.11
CA ASP A 28 6.27 9.96 -3.24
C ASP A 28 5.28 9.68 -4.38
N TRP A 29 5.04 8.41 -4.70
CA TRP A 29 4.05 8.04 -5.71
C TRP A 29 2.61 8.43 -5.31
N LEU A 30 2.22 8.22 -4.05
CA LEU A 30 0.90 8.61 -3.55
C LEU A 30 0.65 10.11 -3.68
N THR A 31 1.68 10.95 -3.53
CA THR A 31 1.54 12.41 -3.68
C THR A 31 1.20 12.84 -5.12
N GLU A 32 1.49 11.99 -6.09
CA GLU A 32 1.21 12.23 -7.51
C GLU A 32 -0.17 11.71 -7.94
N GLN A 33 -0.86 10.94 -7.08
CA GLN A 33 -2.15 10.33 -7.41
C GLN A 33 -3.33 11.25 -7.12
N PRO A 34 -4.41 11.19 -7.92
CA PRO A 34 -5.66 11.91 -7.63
C PRO A 34 -6.45 11.17 -6.54
N LEU A 35 -6.04 11.30 -5.28
CA LEU A 35 -6.59 10.54 -4.16
C LEU A 35 -7.94 11.03 -3.65
N GLN A 36 -8.37 12.23 -4.05
CA GLN A 36 -9.64 12.80 -3.58
C GLN A 36 -10.80 11.82 -3.82
N ASP A 37 -11.54 11.52 -2.75
CA ASP A 37 -12.69 10.60 -2.73
C ASP A 37 -12.39 9.13 -3.09
N LYS A 38 -11.13 8.74 -3.19
CA LYS A 38 -10.71 7.38 -3.53
C LYS A 38 -10.78 6.43 -2.34
N VAL A 39 -11.08 5.17 -2.64
CA VAL A 39 -11.00 4.05 -1.69
C VAL A 39 -9.71 3.28 -1.96
N VAL A 40 -8.92 3.08 -0.92
CA VAL A 40 -7.57 2.50 -0.99
C VAL A 40 -7.49 1.23 -0.14
N ILE A 41 -6.78 0.22 -0.64
CA ILE A 41 -6.32 -0.92 0.16
C ILE A 41 -4.81 -0.76 0.39
N ASP A 42 -4.38 -0.85 1.66
CA ASP A 42 -2.99 -0.94 2.07
C ASP A 42 -2.69 -2.39 2.50
N TYR A 43 -2.12 -3.17 1.58
CA TYR A 43 -1.92 -4.61 1.78
C TYR A 43 -0.49 -4.92 2.25
N GLY A 44 -0.37 -5.53 3.43
CA GLY A 44 0.87 -5.60 4.19
C GLY A 44 1.14 -4.27 4.89
N CYS A 45 0.16 -3.78 5.62
CA CYS A 45 0.12 -2.40 6.12
C CYS A 45 1.19 -2.10 7.19
N GLY A 46 1.67 -3.09 7.92
CA GLY A 46 2.66 -2.91 8.97
C GLY A 46 2.23 -1.87 10.00
N SER A 47 2.90 -0.74 10.03
CA SER A 47 2.56 0.40 10.89
C SER A 47 1.31 1.17 10.45
N GLY A 48 0.81 0.93 9.23
CA GLY A 48 -0.27 1.67 8.60
C GLY A 48 0.14 2.96 7.91
N ILE A 49 1.43 3.22 7.77
CA ILE A 49 1.93 4.52 7.28
C ILE A 49 1.43 4.87 5.87
N LEU A 50 1.34 3.92 4.94
CA LEU A 50 0.91 4.19 3.57
C LEU A 50 -0.59 4.49 3.51
N GLY A 51 -1.40 3.72 4.23
CA GLY A 51 -2.83 3.98 4.35
C GLY A 51 -3.13 5.32 5.00
N ILE A 52 -2.42 5.67 6.08
CA ILE A 52 -2.54 6.97 6.75
C ILE A 52 -2.11 8.09 5.81
N ALA A 53 -0.99 7.93 5.08
CA ALA A 53 -0.55 8.90 4.08
C ALA A 53 -1.62 9.14 3.01
N ALA A 54 -2.24 8.06 2.49
CA ALA A 54 -3.30 8.18 1.50
C ALA A 54 -4.50 8.99 2.02
N LEU A 55 -4.93 8.78 3.27
CA LEU A 55 -6.01 9.55 3.90
C LEU A 55 -5.66 11.02 4.06
N LEU A 56 -4.46 11.32 4.55
CA LEU A 56 -4.00 12.70 4.72
C LEU A 56 -3.83 13.43 3.37
N LEU A 57 -3.65 12.68 2.27
CA LEU A 57 -3.60 13.18 0.90
C LEU A 57 -4.99 13.29 0.24
N GLY A 58 -6.07 12.93 0.93
CA GLY A 58 -7.44 13.15 0.47
C GLY A 58 -8.24 11.89 0.13
N ALA A 59 -7.69 10.69 0.34
CA ALA A 59 -8.47 9.47 0.18
C ALA A 59 -9.70 9.45 1.12
N LYS A 60 -10.78 8.86 0.64
CA LYS A 60 -12.05 8.78 1.38
C LYS A 60 -12.01 7.71 2.46
N GLN A 61 -11.47 6.56 2.14
CA GLN A 61 -11.48 5.37 2.99
C GLN A 61 -10.25 4.51 2.71
N VAL A 62 -9.68 3.93 3.76
CA VAL A 62 -8.60 2.93 3.65
C VAL A 62 -9.01 1.64 4.35
N TYR A 63 -8.76 0.54 3.68
CA TYR A 63 -8.80 -0.80 4.24
C TYR A 63 -7.37 -1.34 4.30
N ALA A 64 -6.85 -1.48 5.51
CA ALA A 64 -5.50 -1.98 5.74
C ALA A 64 -5.54 -3.48 6.04
N VAL A 65 -4.62 -4.24 5.49
CA VAL A 65 -4.57 -5.70 5.67
C VAL A 65 -3.15 -6.12 6.03
N ASP A 66 -3.01 -6.93 7.06
CA ASP A 66 -1.73 -7.56 7.41
C ASP A 66 -1.94 -8.96 7.97
N ILE A 67 -0.97 -9.85 7.77
CA ILE A 67 -0.99 -11.20 8.34
C ILE A 67 -0.63 -11.22 9.83
N ASP A 68 0.03 -10.15 10.31
CA ASP A 68 0.45 -10.01 11.70
C ASP A 68 -0.61 -9.24 12.51
N PRO A 69 -1.21 -9.86 13.54
CA PRO A 69 -2.17 -9.17 14.41
C PRO A 69 -1.59 -7.93 15.10
N GLN A 70 -0.27 -7.91 15.34
CA GLN A 70 0.41 -6.75 15.93
C GLN A 70 0.48 -5.57 14.95
N ALA A 71 0.68 -5.85 13.66
CA ALA A 71 0.61 -4.83 12.62
C ALA A 71 -0.80 -4.23 12.51
N VAL A 72 -1.83 -5.06 12.56
CA VAL A 72 -3.23 -4.60 12.58
C VAL A 72 -3.50 -3.68 13.78
N LEU A 73 -3.04 -4.05 14.97
CA LEU A 73 -3.17 -3.21 16.17
C LEU A 73 -2.38 -1.90 16.04
N ALA A 74 -1.14 -1.95 15.58
CA ALA A 74 -0.30 -0.77 15.38
C ALA A 74 -0.92 0.19 14.35
N THR A 75 -1.48 -0.33 13.27
CA THR A 75 -2.20 0.47 12.27
C THR A 75 -3.37 1.23 12.88
N HIS A 76 -4.20 0.59 13.70
CA HIS A 76 -5.30 1.27 14.40
C HIS A 76 -4.79 2.38 15.33
N GLN A 77 -3.78 2.09 16.15
CA GLN A 77 -3.21 3.07 17.07
C GLN A 77 -2.61 4.28 16.34
N ASN A 78 -1.91 4.05 15.23
CA ASN A 78 -1.34 5.13 14.41
C ASN A 78 -2.42 5.93 13.68
N ALA A 79 -3.51 5.29 13.25
CA ALA A 79 -4.66 5.99 12.68
C ALA A 79 -5.33 6.93 13.69
N GLU A 80 -5.45 6.51 14.96
CA GLU A 80 -5.93 7.38 16.04
C GLU A 80 -5.01 8.58 16.29
N ARG A 81 -3.69 8.35 16.36
CA ARG A 81 -2.70 9.43 16.53
C ARG A 81 -2.76 10.48 15.43
N ASN A 82 -3.05 10.06 14.21
CA ASN A 82 -3.18 10.94 13.04
C ASN A 82 -4.61 11.45 12.81
N LYS A 83 -5.56 11.13 13.70
CA LYS A 83 -6.97 11.56 13.66
C LYS A 83 -7.71 11.11 12.39
N VAL A 84 -7.34 9.96 11.84
CA VAL A 84 -7.97 9.34 10.66
C VAL A 84 -8.62 7.99 10.94
N ALA A 85 -8.78 7.62 12.21
CA ALA A 85 -9.32 6.33 12.62
C ALA A 85 -10.75 6.06 12.09
N ASN A 86 -11.55 7.10 11.86
CA ASN A 86 -12.90 6.95 11.30
C ASN A 86 -12.89 6.56 9.81
N GLN A 87 -11.77 6.74 9.12
CA GLN A 87 -11.60 6.48 7.69
C GLN A 87 -10.67 5.30 7.42
N LEU A 88 -10.16 4.63 8.46
CA LEU A 88 -9.27 3.50 8.33
C LEU A 88 -9.77 2.33 9.16
N GLN A 89 -9.84 1.16 8.51
CA GLN A 89 -10.11 -0.11 9.17
C GLN A 89 -9.00 -1.10 8.81
N ALA A 90 -8.50 -1.83 9.81
CA ALA A 90 -7.42 -2.78 9.62
C ALA A 90 -7.87 -4.20 9.98
N PHE A 91 -7.42 -5.19 9.22
CA PHE A 91 -7.90 -6.55 9.25
C PHE A 91 -6.77 -7.57 9.07
N LEU A 92 -6.96 -8.76 9.62
CA LEU A 92 -6.31 -9.97 9.10
C LEU A 92 -6.93 -10.37 7.75
N PRO A 93 -6.21 -11.09 6.85
CA PRO A 93 -6.68 -11.40 5.50
C PRO A 93 -8.05 -12.09 5.44
N GLU A 94 -8.31 -13.06 6.34
CA GLU A 94 -9.60 -13.74 6.40
C GLU A 94 -10.74 -12.80 6.81
N GLN A 95 -10.50 -11.97 7.83
CA GLN A 95 -11.45 -10.96 8.29
C GLN A 95 -11.77 -9.96 7.18
N PHE A 96 -10.77 -9.53 6.43
CA PHE A 96 -10.95 -8.63 5.29
C PHE A 96 -11.81 -9.27 4.19
N SER A 97 -11.54 -10.54 3.84
CA SER A 97 -12.34 -11.26 2.86
C SER A 97 -13.81 -11.34 3.25
N ASP A 98 -14.10 -11.64 4.51
CA ASP A 98 -15.47 -11.71 5.01
C ASP A 98 -16.14 -10.35 5.06
N TYR A 99 -15.41 -9.32 5.47
CA TYR A 99 -15.89 -7.95 5.46
C TYR A 99 -16.25 -7.46 4.05
N CYS A 100 -15.41 -7.76 3.05
CA CYS A 100 -15.69 -7.42 1.66
C CYS A 100 -17.00 -8.03 1.15
N LYS A 101 -17.28 -9.29 1.51
CA LYS A 101 -18.52 -9.97 1.13
C LYS A 101 -19.75 -9.35 1.80
N GLN A 102 -19.63 -8.99 3.08
CA GLN A 102 -20.72 -8.44 3.88
C GLN A 102 -21.07 -7.00 3.51
N GLN A 103 -20.07 -6.18 3.24
CA GLN A 103 -20.23 -4.73 3.06
C GLN A 103 -20.21 -4.27 1.60
N ALA A 104 -19.97 -5.18 0.66
CA ALA A 104 -19.91 -4.89 -0.78
C ALA A 104 -18.95 -3.70 -1.11
N ILE A 105 -17.79 -3.65 -0.47
CA ILE A 105 -16.84 -2.54 -0.61
C ILE A 105 -15.99 -2.60 -1.88
N LEU A 106 -15.98 -3.74 -2.55
CA LEU A 106 -15.19 -3.97 -3.76
C LEU A 106 -16.00 -3.65 -5.03
N PRO A 107 -15.34 -3.30 -6.11
CA PRO A 107 -13.90 -3.06 -6.26
C PRO A 107 -13.48 -1.67 -5.77
N VAL A 108 -12.19 -1.52 -5.39
CA VAL A 108 -11.60 -0.26 -4.92
C VAL A 108 -10.82 0.48 -6.03
N ASP A 109 -10.36 1.69 -5.73
CA ASP A 109 -9.68 2.55 -6.70
C ASP A 109 -8.16 2.32 -6.75
N LEU A 110 -7.54 1.97 -5.62
CA LEU A 110 -6.08 1.91 -5.51
C LEU A 110 -5.62 0.86 -4.49
N ILE A 111 -4.51 0.19 -4.79
CA ILE A 111 -3.81 -0.70 -3.86
C ILE A 111 -2.37 -0.24 -3.66
N THR A 112 -1.93 -0.17 -2.41
CA THR A 112 -0.51 -0.10 -2.03
C THR A 112 -0.07 -1.44 -1.45
N ALA A 113 1.09 -1.94 -1.84
CA ALA A 113 1.68 -3.15 -1.27
C ALA A 113 3.21 -3.01 -1.19
N ASN A 114 3.71 -2.78 0.02
CA ASN A 114 5.13 -2.69 0.32
C ASN A 114 5.57 -3.92 1.12
N ILE A 115 5.69 -5.05 0.45
CA ILE A 115 6.01 -6.36 1.02
C ILE A 115 7.06 -7.09 0.18
N LEU A 116 7.51 -8.26 0.65
CA LEU A 116 8.50 -9.06 -0.05
C LEU A 116 8.02 -9.53 -1.43
N ALA A 117 8.94 -9.69 -2.38
CA ALA A 117 8.67 -10.05 -3.78
C ALA A 117 7.87 -11.35 -3.93
N LYS A 118 8.19 -12.40 -3.17
CA LYS A 118 7.53 -13.70 -3.30
C LYS A 118 6.03 -13.65 -2.95
N PRO A 119 5.60 -13.07 -1.82
CA PRO A 119 4.20 -12.80 -1.58
C PRO A 119 3.55 -11.91 -2.65
N LEU A 120 4.24 -10.84 -3.10
CA LEU A 120 3.71 -9.97 -4.16
C LEU A 120 3.34 -10.75 -5.41
N MET A 121 4.23 -11.60 -5.92
CA MET A 121 3.97 -12.41 -7.11
C MET A 121 2.73 -13.31 -6.94
N SER A 122 2.59 -13.93 -5.77
CA SER A 122 1.45 -14.81 -5.47
C SER A 122 0.11 -14.06 -5.39
N LEU A 123 0.15 -12.79 -5.02
CA LEU A 123 -1.05 -11.95 -4.83
C LEU A 123 -1.54 -11.27 -6.12
N ALA A 124 -0.79 -11.30 -7.21
CA ALA A 124 -1.15 -10.60 -8.45
C ALA A 124 -2.57 -10.92 -8.95
N PRO A 125 -3.00 -12.21 -9.08
CA PRO A 125 -4.38 -12.52 -9.51
C PRO A 125 -5.42 -12.03 -8.48
N TYR A 126 -5.12 -12.11 -7.20
CA TYR A 126 -6.02 -11.65 -6.15
C TYR A 126 -6.20 -10.13 -6.19
N PHE A 127 -5.13 -9.37 -6.29
CA PHE A 127 -5.21 -7.90 -6.39
C PHE A 127 -6.01 -7.44 -7.61
N ALA A 128 -5.94 -8.19 -8.72
CA ALA A 128 -6.78 -7.89 -9.88
C ALA A 128 -8.28 -8.02 -9.58
N THR A 129 -8.68 -8.89 -8.66
CA THR A 129 -10.09 -9.02 -8.26
C THR A 129 -10.56 -7.90 -7.33
N LEU A 130 -9.64 -7.24 -6.64
CA LEU A 130 -9.95 -6.18 -5.68
C LEU A 130 -10.10 -4.79 -6.32
N LEU A 131 -9.45 -4.55 -7.46
CA LEU A 131 -9.39 -3.25 -8.12
C LEU A 131 -10.49 -3.09 -9.18
N LYS A 132 -10.93 -1.84 -9.36
CA LYS A 132 -11.70 -1.42 -10.52
C LYS A 132 -10.86 -1.60 -11.80
N SER A 133 -11.53 -1.74 -12.97
CA SER A 133 -10.85 -1.49 -14.25
C SER A 133 -10.14 -0.12 -14.22
N GLN A 134 -8.91 -0.07 -14.71
CA GLN A 134 -8.05 1.12 -14.63
C GLN A 134 -7.73 1.59 -13.20
N GLY A 135 -8.04 0.81 -12.16
CA GLY A 135 -7.61 1.07 -10.79
C GLY A 135 -6.09 0.94 -10.66
N SER A 136 -5.48 1.80 -9.86
CA SER A 136 -4.03 1.94 -9.76
C SER A 136 -3.42 1.00 -8.70
N ILE A 137 -2.18 0.57 -8.94
CA ILE A 137 -1.43 -0.24 -7.98
C ILE A 137 0.01 0.27 -7.85
N VAL A 138 0.53 0.23 -6.63
CA VAL A 138 1.95 0.45 -6.35
C VAL A 138 2.52 -0.69 -5.52
N LEU A 139 3.66 -1.20 -5.96
CA LEU A 139 4.38 -2.32 -5.38
C LEU A 139 5.78 -1.87 -4.98
N ALA A 140 6.22 -2.19 -3.78
CA ALA A 140 7.56 -1.88 -3.30
C ALA A 140 8.09 -2.99 -2.38
N GLY A 141 9.28 -2.80 -1.83
CA GLY A 141 9.96 -3.86 -1.06
C GLY A 141 10.81 -4.76 -1.94
N LEU A 142 11.17 -4.30 -3.14
CA LEU A 142 11.87 -5.06 -4.18
C LEU A 142 13.34 -4.62 -4.27
N ILE A 143 14.22 -5.59 -4.50
CA ILE A 143 15.59 -5.36 -4.93
C ILE A 143 15.72 -5.67 -6.43
N GLU A 144 16.78 -5.16 -7.06
CA GLU A 144 16.96 -5.18 -8.52
C GLU A 144 16.69 -6.54 -9.19
N ASN A 145 17.25 -7.61 -8.66
CA ASN A 145 17.09 -8.97 -9.20
C ASN A 145 15.68 -9.57 -9.08
N GLN A 146 14.74 -8.89 -8.43
CA GLN A 146 13.35 -9.32 -8.23
C GLN A 146 12.37 -8.59 -9.15
N VAL A 147 12.79 -7.49 -9.74
CA VAL A 147 11.92 -6.58 -10.49
C VAL A 147 11.25 -7.27 -11.68
N GLU A 148 12.03 -7.97 -12.50
CA GLU A 148 11.51 -8.62 -13.71
C GLU A 148 10.57 -9.79 -13.38
N ASP A 149 10.84 -10.56 -12.34
CA ASP A 149 9.96 -11.65 -11.90
C ASP A 149 8.60 -11.11 -11.40
N VAL A 150 8.63 -10.00 -10.65
CA VAL A 150 7.40 -9.36 -10.19
C VAL A 150 6.63 -8.76 -11.37
N LYS A 151 7.28 -8.05 -12.29
CA LYS A 151 6.64 -7.56 -13.52
C LYS A 151 5.97 -8.68 -14.30
N ALA A 152 6.66 -9.80 -14.52
CA ALA A 152 6.12 -10.94 -15.24
C ALA A 152 4.86 -11.52 -14.56
N ALA A 153 4.83 -11.59 -13.22
CA ALA A 153 3.68 -12.05 -12.47
C ALA A 153 2.46 -11.11 -12.58
N TYR A 154 2.68 -9.81 -12.70
CA TYR A 154 1.62 -8.81 -12.78
C TYR A 154 1.14 -8.56 -14.21
N GLN A 155 2.00 -8.71 -15.22
CA GLN A 155 1.70 -8.44 -16.64
C GLN A 155 0.39 -9.05 -17.17
N PRO A 156 -0.06 -10.26 -16.77
CA PRO A 156 -1.35 -10.81 -17.23
C PRO A 156 -2.56 -9.99 -16.79
N TYR A 157 -2.45 -9.24 -15.70
CA TYR A 157 -3.56 -8.54 -15.05
C TYR A 157 -3.43 -7.02 -15.06
N PHE A 158 -2.20 -6.51 -15.18
CA PHE A 158 -1.88 -5.10 -15.03
C PHE A 158 -1.03 -4.60 -16.21
N GLU A 159 -1.21 -3.34 -16.53
CA GLU A 159 -0.27 -2.59 -17.34
C GLU A 159 0.68 -1.85 -16.39
N MET A 160 1.95 -2.24 -16.40
CA MET A 160 2.97 -1.64 -15.53
C MET A 160 3.56 -0.43 -16.25
N ASP A 161 3.32 0.77 -15.73
CA ASP A 161 3.64 2.06 -16.38
C ASP A 161 4.79 2.80 -15.71
N GLY A 162 5.24 2.36 -14.55
CA GLY A 162 6.29 3.05 -13.82
C GLY A 162 7.23 2.11 -13.06
N GLU A 163 8.51 2.44 -13.14
CA GLU A 163 9.57 1.86 -12.32
C GLU A 163 10.43 2.99 -11.77
N PHE A 164 10.66 2.99 -10.45
CA PHE A 164 11.53 3.93 -9.79
C PHE A 164 12.53 3.21 -8.89
N THR A 165 13.77 3.70 -8.92
CA THR A 165 14.86 3.16 -8.11
C THR A 165 15.30 4.20 -7.09
N PHE A 166 15.52 3.77 -5.86
CA PHE A 166 16.15 4.56 -4.83
C PHE A 166 17.47 3.90 -4.40
N SER A 167 18.57 4.62 -4.57
CA SER A 167 19.89 4.19 -4.10
C SER A 167 20.06 4.60 -2.65
N ALA A 168 19.99 3.64 -1.72
CA ALA A 168 20.38 3.85 -0.33
C ALA A 168 21.91 3.83 -0.19
N GLN A 169 22.46 4.41 0.89
CA GLN A 169 23.90 4.54 1.14
C GLN A 169 24.68 3.22 1.28
N GLU A 170 24.09 2.05 1.16
CA GLU A 170 24.70 0.73 1.37
C GLU A 170 24.63 -0.18 0.16
N ASP A 171 24.95 0.28 -1.04
CA ASP A 171 24.97 -0.53 -2.29
C ASP A 171 23.68 -1.33 -2.59
N ARG A 172 22.57 -1.03 -1.91
CA ARG A 172 21.26 -1.62 -2.18
C ARG A 172 20.38 -0.65 -2.94
N HIS A 173 19.96 -1.08 -4.12
CA HIS A 173 18.96 -0.37 -4.91
C HIS A 173 17.59 -0.95 -4.58
N TRP A 174 16.70 -0.09 -4.06
CA TRP A 174 15.31 -0.43 -3.81
C TRP A 174 14.44 0.05 -4.96
N HIS A 175 13.52 -0.79 -5.38
CA HIS A 175 12.65 -0.53 -6.52
C HIS A 175 11.19 -0.44 -6.11
N ARG A 176 10.47 0.42 -6.81
CA ARG A 176 9.03 0.56 -6.81
C ARG A 176 8.51 0.32 -8.22
N LEU A 177 7.47 -0.47 -8.34
CA LEU A 177 6.71 -0.65 -9.57
C LEU A 177 5.32 -0.04 -9.39
N SER A 178 4.79 0.55 -10.44
CA SER A 178 3.40 1.02 -10.49
C SER A 178 2.74 0.61 -11.79
N GLY A 179 1.41 0.67 -11.79
CA GLY A 179 0.62 0.33 -12.95
C GLY A 179 -0.87 0.44 -12.65
N PHE A 180 -1.67 0.00 -13.60
CA PHE A 180 -3.12 -0.03 -13.48
C PHE A 180 -3.68 -1.34 -13.99
N ARG A 181 -4.83 -1.73 -13.44
CA ARG A 181 -5.52 -2.95 -13.82
C ARG A 181 -5.98 -2.86 -15.27
N ARG A 182 -5.73 -3.92 -16.05
CA ARG A 182 -6.30 -4.07 -17.40
C ARG A 182 -7.83 -4.23 -17.32
N ASP A 183 -8.51 -3.97 -18.41
CA ASP A 183 -9.95 -4.17 -18.57
C ASP A 183 -10.32 -5.66 -18.56
#